data_14d787ba2d604576a5df66af5bde7044
#
_entry.id   14d787ba2d604576a5df66af5bde7044
#
_cell.length_a   1.000
_cell.length_b   1.000
_cell.length_c   1.000
_cell.angle_alpha   90.00
_cell.angle_beta   90.00
_cell.angle_gamma   90.00
#
_symmetry.space_group_name_H-M   'P 1'
#
loop_
_entity.id
_entity.type
_entity.pdbx_description
1 polymer ?
#
loop_
_entity_poly.entity_id
_entity_poly.type
_entity_poly.pdbx_seq_one_letter_code
_entity_poly.pdbx_strand_id
1 'polypeptide(L)'
;MSETDPQRPDLEAVRQAIASGDPVKAMPAITQLRHCSDAEAVPLLVLGTEQKPFLVRSLSCSGLGYKRTEQGWTVLSALITADEDPNVRAEAANALAS
;
A
#
# COMPACT_ATOMS: atom_id res chain seq x y z
N MET A 1 4.19 29.00 10.51
CA MET A 1 4.47 28.37 10.11
C MET A 1 4.11 27.32 9.75
N SER A 2 3.56 27.12 9.10
CA SER A 2 3.25 25.94 8.82
C SER A 2 4.25 25.36 8.27
N GLU A 3 4.46 24.46 8.65
CA GLU A 3 5.31 23.76 8.26
C GLU A 3 4.93 22.78 7.40
N THR A 4 3.83 22.76 6.88
CA THR A 4 3.36 21.70 6.01
C THR A 4 3.95 21.87 4.65
N ASP A 5 4.64 20.91 4.16
CA ASP A 5 5.09 20.86 2.80
C ASP A 5 3.88 20.59 1.93
N PRO A 6 3.53 21.47 1.00
CA PRO A 6 2.33 21.26 0.18
C PRO A 6 2.37 19.99 -0.66
N GLN A 7 3.57 19.42 -0.90
CA GLN A 7 3.66 18.17 -1.63
C GLN A 7 3.59 16.97 -0.75
N ARG A 8 3.64 17.16 0.57
CA ARG A 8 3.63 16.06 1.49
C ARG A 8 2.18 15.67 1.80
N PRO A 9 1.81 14.41 1.63
CA PRO A 9 0.44 14.00 1.91
C PRO A 9 0.14 14.05 3.40
N ASP A 10 -1.13 14.28 3.72
CA ASP A 10 -1.64 14.19 5.06
C ASP A 10 -1.82 12.71 5.38
N LEU A 11 -0.95 12.15 6.20
CA LEU A 11 -0.95 10.71 6.45
C LEU A 11 -2.22 10.22 7.13
N GLU A 12 -2.84 11.04 7.97
CA GLU A 12 -4.09 10.63 8.59
C GLU A 12 -5.21 10.56 7.55
N ALA A 13 -5.25 11.51 6.63
CA ALA A 13 -6.24 11.46 5.56
C ALA A 13 -5.99 10.27 4.65
N VAL A 14 -4.72 9.94 4.38
CA VAL A 14 -4.38 8.77 3.59
C VAL A 14 -4.87 7.51 4.28
N ARG A 15 -4.63 7.39 5.59
CA ARG A 15 -5.05 6.21 6.34
C ARG A 15 -6.57 6.05 6.28
N GLN A 16 -7.30 7.14 6.47
CA GLN A 16 -8.75 7.07 6.41
C GLN A 16 -9.26 6.68 5.03
N ALA A 17 -8.63 7.19 3.99
CA ALA A 17 -9.01 6.85 2.62
C ALA A 17 -8.79 5.36 2.34
N ILE A 18 -7.66 4.82 2.80
CA ILE A 18 -7.37 3.39 2.62
C ILE A 18 -8.37 2.54 3.40
N ALA A 19 -8.64 2.92 4.64
CA ALA A 19 -9.53 2.14 5.51
C ALA A 19 -10.99 2.27 5.12
N SER A 20 -11.35 3.22 4.26
CA SER A 20 -12.74 3.45 3.89
C SER A 20 -13.36 2.29 3.13
N GLY A 21 -12.53 1.45 2.51
CA GLY A 21 -13.04 0.37 1.68
C GLY A 21 -13.52 0.82 0.30
N ASP A 22 -13.25 2.06 -0.07
CA ASP A 22 -13.66 2.61 -1.35
C ASP A 22 -12.43 2.76 -2.25
N PRO A 23 -12.30 1.96 -3.33
CA PRO A 23 -11.13 2.05 -4.19
C PRO A 23 -10.92 3.43 -4.80
N VAL A 24 -12.01 4.17 -5.06
CA VAL A 24 -11.90 5.50 -5.65
C VAL A 24 -11.14 6.43 -4.72
N LYS A 25 -11.32 6.27 -3.41
CA LYS A 25 -10.61 7.08 -2.42
C LYS A 25 -9.24 6.50 -2.10
N ALA A 26 -9.16 5.18 -2.00
CA ALA A 26 -7.94 4.53 -1.51
C ALA A 26 -6.81 4.54 -2.52
N MET A 27 -7.11 4.35 -3.80
CA MET A 27 -6.04 4.18 -4.78
C MET A 27 -5.19 5.43 -4.97
N PRO A 28 -5.78 6.64 -5.08
CA PRO A 28 -4.93 7.84 -5.14
C PRO A 28 -4.13 8.05 -3.86
N ALA A 29 -4.72 7.71 -2.71
CA ALA A 29 -4.02 7.87 -1.43
C ALA A 29 -2.80 6.94 -1.36
N ILE A 30 -2.96 5.69 -1.81
CA ILE A 30 -1.85 4.74 -1.83
C ILE A 30 -0.74 5.24 -2.75
N THR A 31 -1.11 5.78 -3.90
CA THR A 31 -0.12 6.29 -4.85
C THR A 31 0.73 7.40 -4.25
N GLN A 32 0.13 8.24 -3.40
CA GLN A 32 0.88 9.32 -2.75
C GLN A 32 1.96 8.80 -1.82
N LEU A 33 1.84 7.58 -1.32
CA LEU A 33 2.81 7.03 -0.38
C LEU A 33 4.18 6.81 -0.99
N ARG A 34 4.28 6.82 -2.33
CA ARG A 34 5.57 6.74 -3.00
C ARG A 34 6.54 7.82 -2.54
N HIS A 35 6.00 8.98 -2.19
CA HIS A 35 6.81 10.14 -1.82
C HIS A 35 7.06 10.24 -0.32
N CYS A 36 6.60 9.26 0.45
CA CYS A 36 6.78 9.25 1.89
C CYS A 36 7.93 8.33 2.26
N SER A 37 8.45 8.50 3.48
CA SER A 37 9.50 7.61 3.96
C SER A 37 8.96 6.19 4.12
N ASP A 38 9.87 5.21 4.19
CA ASP A 38 9.47 3.84 4.44
C ASP A 38 8.72 3.71 5.76
N ALA A 39 9.21 4.40 6.81
CA ALA A 39 8.58 4.32 8.12
C ALA A 39 7.13 4.83 8.08
N GLU A 40 6.85 5.83 7.25
CA GLU A 40 5.51 6.38 7.11
C GLU A 40 4.64 5.55 6.18
N ALA A 41 5.21 5.08 5.08
CA ALA A 41 4.43 4.47 4.02
C ALA A 41 4.13 2.98 4.28
N VAL A 42 5.10 2.23 4.78
CA VAL A 42 4.95 0.78 4.87
C VAL A 42 3.77 0.36 5.75
N PRO A 43 3.57 0.93 6.95
CA PRO A 43 2.39 0.54 7.74
C PRO A 43 1.07 0.81 7.02
N LEU A 44 0.99 1.88 6.25
CA LEU A 44 -0.23 2.22 5.53
C LEU A 44 -0.43 1.31 4.33
N LEU A 45 0.65 0.90 3.67
CA LEU A 45 0.55 -0.07 2.58
C LEU A 45 0.14 -1.44 3.11
N VAL A 46 0.64 -1.81 4.30
CA VAL A 46 0.20 -3.05 4.93
C VAL A 46 -1.30 -3.00 5.22
N LEU A 47 -1.79 -1.86 5.73
CA LEU A 47 -3.22 -1.68 5.93
C LEU A 47 -3.98 -1.88 4.62
N GLY A 48 -3.44 -1.37 3.51
CA GLY A 48 -4.06 -1.53 2.20
C GLY A 48 -4.17 -2.99 1.78
N THR A 49 -3.21 -3.83 2.14
CA THR A 49 -3.26 -5.25 1.79
C THR A 49 -4.33 -6.01 2.58
N GLU A 50 -4.94 -5.36 3.57
CA GLU A 50 -5.97 -5.99 4.40
C GLU A 50 -7.37 -5.56 4.02
N GLN A 51 -7.52 -4.71 3.01
CA GLN A 51 -8.84 -4.21 2.62
C GLN A 51 -9.56 -5.19 1.72
N LYS A 52 -10.89 -5.11 1.69
CA LYS A 52 -11.69 -6.04 0.90
C LYS A 52 -11.51 -5.90 -0.60
N PRO A 53 -11.51 -4.69 -1.18
CA PRO A 53 -11.40 -4.57 -2.62
C PRO A 53 -10.04 -5.06 -3.11
N PHE A 54 -10.06 -6.01 -4.06
CA PHE A 54 -8.79 -6.59 -4.52
C PHE A 54 -7.89 -5.54 -5.20
N LEU A 55 -8.49 -4.52 -5.80
CA LEU A 55 -7.69 -3.47 -6.44
C LEU A 55 -6.86 -2.71 -5.40
N VAL A 56 -7.42 -2.49 -4.22
CA VAL A 56 -6.68 -1.82 -3.15
C VAL A 56 -5.54 -2.71 -2.67
N ARG A 57 -5.80 -4.01 -2.52
CA ARG A 57 -4.76 -4.95 -2.11
C ARG A 57 -3.63 -5.03 -3.15
N SER A 58 -4.00 -5.11 -4.44
CA SER A 58 -3.02 -5.19 -5.52
C SER A 58 -2.12 -3.96 -5.57
N LEU A 59 -2.72 -2.78 -5.49
CA LEU A 59 -1.94 -1.55 -5.57
C LEU A 59 -1.04 -1.42 -4.34
N SER A 60 -1.51 -1.88 -3.18
CA SER A 60 -0.71 -1.88 -1.96
C SER A 60 0.49 -2.80 -2.10
N CYS A 61 0.32 -3.97 -2.73
CA CYS A 61 1.44 -4.87 -3.02
C CYS A 61 2.48 -4.17 -3.90
N SER A 62 2.04 -3.49 -4.93
CA SER A 62 2.95 -2.75 -5.81
C SER A 62 3.74 -1.71 -5.02
N GLY A 63 3.06 -0.99 -4.13
CA GLY A 63 3.72 0.01 -3.29
C GLY A 63 4.75 -0.61 -2.36
N LEU A 64 4.43 -1.75 -1.76
CA LEU A 64 5.38 -2.44 -0.89
C LEU A 64 6.61 -2.91 -1.67
N GLY A 65 6.42 -3.36 -2.91
CA GLY A 65 7.56 -3.74 -3.76
C GLY A 65 8.44 -2.54 -4.07
N TYR A 66 7.82 -1.40 -4.31
CA TYR A 66 8.57 -0.17 -4.59
C TYR A 66 9.43 0.24 -3.39
N LYS A 67 8.92 0.08 -2.18
CA LYS A 67 9.64 0.49 -0.97
C LYS A 67 10.77 -0.47 -0.57
N ARG A 68 10.66 -1.74 -0.87
CA ARG A 68 11.76 -2.71 -0.73
C ARG A 68 12.24 -2.84 0.72
N THR A 69 11.31 -3.13 1.63
CA THR A 69 11.63 -3.29 3.05
C THR A 69 11.43 -4.72 3.49
N GLU A 70 12.06 -5.10 4.59
CA GLU A 70 11.86 -6.44 5.16
C GLU A 70 10.42 -6.69 5.54
N GLN A 71 9.78 -5.70 6.18
CA GLN A 71 8.38 -5.84 6.56
C GLN A 71 7.50 -6.04 5.33
N GLY A 72 7.76 -5.27 4.27
CA GLY A 72 7.01 -5.41 3.04
C GLY A 72 7.20 -6.79 2.43
N TRP A 73 8.42 -7.30 2.41
CA TRP A 73 8.69 -8.63 1.85
C TRP A 73 7.99 -9.72 2.64
N THR A 74 7.94 -9.60 3.97
CA THR A 74 7.22 -10.58 4.80
C THR A 74 5.75 -10.60 4.43
N VAL A 75 5.13 -9.44 4.29
CA VAL A 75 3.72 -9.34 3.94
C VAL A 75 3.47 -9.88 2.53
N LEU A 76 4.32 -9.49 1.57
CA LEU A 76 4.16 -9.94 0.19
C LEU A 76 4.32 -11.45 0.08
N SER A 77 5.29 -12.01 0.80
CA SER A 77 5.50 -13.46 0.76
C SER A 77 4.27 -14.22 1.25
N ALA A 78 3.60 -13.71 2.27
CA ALA A 78 2.39 -14.34 2.76
C ALA A 78 1.25 -14.23 1.74
N LEU A 79 1.13 -13.09 1.08
CA LEU A 79 0.03 -12.87 0.14
C LEU A 79 0.12 -13.73 -1.11
N ILE A 80 1.32 -14.12 -1.51
CA ILE A 80 1.48 -14.97 -2.69
C ILE A 80 0.65 -16.25 -2.59
N THR A 81 0.53 -16.80 -1.40
CA THR A 81 -0.23 -18.04 -1.23
C THR A 81 -1.54 -17.85 -0.51
N ALA A 82 -1.65 -16.81 0.33
CA ALA A 82 -2.81 -16.69 1.21
C ALA A 82 -3.93 -15.84 0.64
N ASP A 83 -3.67 -14.92 -0.29
CA ASP A 83 -4.72 -14.07 -0.79
C ASP A 83 -5.67 -14.88 -1.67
N GLU A 84 -6.96 -14.65 -1.50
CA GLU A 84 -7.97 -15.39 -2.26
C GLU A 84 -8.03 -14.97 -3.73
N ASP A 85 -7.56 -13.77 -4.07
CA ASP A 85 -7.66 -13.25 -5.43
C ASP A 85 -6.40 -13.54 -6.20
N PRO A 86 -6.50 -14.23 -7.36
CA PRO A 86 -5.30 -14.56 -8.13
C PRO A 86 -4.55 -13.34 -8.66
N ASN A 87 -5.24 -12.23 -8.88
CA ASN A 87 -4.56 -11.01 -9.32
C ASN A 87 -3.69 -10.45 -8.21
N VAL A 88 -4.15 -10.53 -6.96
CA VAL A 88 -3.36 -10.08 -5.82
C VAL A 88 -2.15 -10.99 -5.63
N ARG A 89 -2.34 -12.31 -5.74
CA ARG A 89 -1.22 -13.25 -5.62
C ARG A 89 -0.15 -12.96 -6.67
N ALA A 90 -0.59 -12.71 -7.92
CA ALA A 90 0.34 -12.40 -9.00
C ALA A 90 1.07 -11.09 -8.76
N GLU A 91 0.35 -10.08 -8.28
CA GLU A 91 0.98 -8.79 -8.02
C GLU A 91 1.98 -8.87 -6.88
N ALA A 92 1.68 -9.66 -5.85
CA ALA A 92 2.62 -9.86 -4.75
C ALA A 92 3.90 -10.53 -5.25
N ALA A 93 3.76 -11.51 -6.14
CA ALA A 93 4.92 -12.17 -6.73
C ALA A 93 5.75 -11.20 -7.57
N ASN A 94 5.08 -10.37 -8.37
CA ASN A 94 5.77 -9.36 -9.17
C ASN A 94 6.51 -8.36 -8.28
N ALA A 95 5.89 -7.95 -7.19
CA ALA A 95 6.49 -6.99 -6.27
C ALA A 95 7.75 -7.56 -5.63
N LEU A 96 7.74 -8.85 -5.29
CA LEU A 96 8.91 -9.48 -4.72
C LEU A 96 10.04 -9.60 -5.73
N ALA A 97 9.71 -9.76 -6.99
CA ALA A 97 10.72 -9.94 -8.04
C ALA A 97 11.36 -8.64 -8.49
N SER A 98 10.75 -7.50 -8.17
CA SER A 98 11.24 -6.22 -8.70
C SER A 98 12.38 -5.57 -7.90
#